data_4e5fe2172f3edd0a4cb9d40863f76349
#
_entry.id   4e5fe2172f3edd0a4cb9d40863f76349
#
_cell.length_a   1.000
_cell.length_b   1.000
_cell.length_c   1.000
_cell.angle_alpha   90.00
_cell.angle_beta   90.00
_cell.angle_gamma   90.00
#
_symmetry.space_group_name_H-M   'P 1'
#
loop_
_entity.id
_entity.type
_entity.pdbx_description
1 polymer ?
#
loop_
_entity_poly.entity_id
_entity_poly.type
_entity_poly.pdbx_seq_one_letter_code
_entity_poly.pdbx_strand_id
1 'polypeptide(L)'
;MQGITYDAGILYWYTGDSNTANPNYLQGFDIKTKELLFKRRIDIGGVNNNFKGDFQEAEGLDMYYDLETGRKALLIGVTIGPGNNRHHSIYSIGQRGVNQFLKNIAPQVSMTDSGGRVKPLPIQNPAYLSDITEVGHYYIYTQDTQNALDFPLPKAFRDAGWFLDVLPGHYNGALRQVLTRNSTGRNMLKFERVIDIFNKKNNGAWNFCPQNAGYWEHIPKSITKLSDLKIVGLDFYITTEESKRFTDFPKDFKGIAGWILEIKSNTPGNTTQVLRRNNFPSAHQFLVRNFGTGGVGKWSLFEGKVVE
;
A
#
# COMPACT_ATOMS: atom_id res chain seq x y z
N MET A 1 -6.79 8.41 -32.85
CA MET A 1 -5.32 8.26 -32.58
C MET A 1 -5.23 7.67 -31.19
N GLN A 2 -4.72 6.46 -31.06
CA GLN A 2 -4.84 5.72 -29.81
C GLN A 2 -3.53 5.66 -28.99
N GLY A 3 -2.37 5.74 -29.63
CA GLY A 3 -1.09 5.83 -28.91
C GLY A 3 0.06 6.28 -29.80
N ILE A 4 0.92 7.10 -29.23
CA ILE A 4 2.16 7.58 -29.87
C ILE A 4 3.30 7.54 -28.85
N THR A 5 4.46 7.05 -29.29
CA THR A 5 5.71 7.16 -28.54
C THR A 5 6.88 7.41 -29.48
N TYR A 6 8.03 7.80 -28.94
CA TYR A 6 9.22 8.13 -29.70
C TYR A 6 10.45 7.45 -29.11
N ASP A 7 11.28 6.86 -29.97
CA ASP A 7 12.60 6.36 -29.61
C ASP A 7 13.56 6.40 -30.82
N ALA A 8 14.79 6.82 -30.57
CA ALA A 8 15.92 6.76 -31.50
C ALA A 8 15.63 7.30 -32.92
N GLY A 9 14.88 8.39 -33.03
CA GLY A 9 14.55 9.03 -34.29
C GLY A 9 13.30 8.48 -35.00
N ILE A 10 12.63 7.49 -34.39
CA ILE A 10 11.43 6.87 -34.93
C ILE A 10 10.23 7.27 -34.08
N LEU A 11 9.19 7.80 -34.72
CA LEU A 11 7.87 7.98 -34.12
C LEU A 11 7.06 6.72 -34.33
N TYR A 12 6.68 6.07 -33.24
CA TYR A 12 5.79 4.93 -33.29
C TYR A 12 4.35 5.39 -33.08
N TRP A 13 3.48 4.90 -33.93
CA TRP A 13 2.06 5.22 -33.90
C TRP A 13 1.24 3.94 -33.94
N TYR A 14 0.45 3.74 -32.90
CA TYR A 14 -0.49 2.65 -32.82
C TYR A 14 -1.90 3.13 -33.17
N THR A 15 -2.50 2.50 -34.15
CA THR A 15 -3.83 2.87 -34.67
C THR A 15 -4.75 1.67 -34.65
N GLY A 16 -5.99 1.92 -34.35
CA GLY A 16 -7.07 0.95 -34.34
C GLY A 16 -8.36 1.62 -33.88
N ASP A 17 -9.42 0.88 -33.89
CA ASP A 17 -10.70 1.28 -33.31
C ASP A 17 -11.29 0.11 -32.51
N SER A 18 -12.45 0.35 -31.89
CA SER A 18 -13.16 -0.67 -31.12
C SER A 18 -13.85 -1.74 -31.98
N ASN A 19 -13.83 -1.61 -33.28
CA ASN A 19 -14.45 -2.59 -34.18
C ASN A 19 -13.47 -3.72 -34.44
N THR A 20 -13.78 -4.92 -33.93
CA THR A 20 -12.95 -6.11 -34.07
C THR A 20 -12.74 -6.58 -35.51
N ALA A 21 -13.56 -6.10 -36.45
CA ALA A 21 -13.40 -6.36 -37.89
C ALA A 21 -12.26 -5.50 -38.51
N ASN A 22 -11.90 -4.38 -37.86
CA ASN A 22 -10.83 -3.51 -38.32
C ASN A 22 -9.49 -3.91 -37.72
N PRO A 23 -8.46 -4.12 -38.54
CA PRO A 23 -7.15 -4.47 -38.01
C PRO A 23 -6.46 -3.27 -37.33
N ASN A 24 -5.82 -3.55 -36.20
CA ASN A 24 -4.95 -2.59 -35.54
C ASN A 24 -3.57 -2.58 -36.21
N TYR A 25 -2.97 -1.40 -36.34
CA TYR A 25 -1.67 -1.23 -36.96
C TYR A 25 -0.68 -0.51 -36.07
N LEU A 26 0.52 -1.05 -35.97
CA LEU A 26 1.70 -0.32 -35.51
C LEU A 26 2.44 0.23 -36.71
N GLN A 27 2.70 1.53 -36.72
CA GLN A 27 3.41 2.24 -37.78
C GLN A 27 4.63 2.94 -37.18
N GLY A 28 5.73 2.97 -37.92
CA GLY A 28 6.93 3.73 -37.55
C GLY A 28 7.25 4.74 -38.62
N PHE A 29 7.53 5.97 -38.22
CA PHE A 29 7.90 7.08 -39.10
C PHE A 29 9.26 7.62 -38.71
N ASP A 30 10.12 7.87 -39.65
CA ASP A 30 11.32 8.69 -39.45
C ASP A 30 10.91 10.13 -39.13
N ILE A 31 11.34 10.65 -37.98
CA ILE A 31 10.90 11.98 -37.52
C ILE A 31 11.53 13.11 -38.34
N LYS A 32 12.69 12.88 -38.99
CA LYS A 32 13.38 13.88 -39.80
C LYS A 32 12.82 13.93 -41.22
N THR A 33 12.68 12.78 -41.86
CA THR A 33 12.21 12.69 -43.26
C THR A 33 10.68 12.63 -43.35
N LYS A 34 10.00 12.29 -42.22
CA LYS A 34 8.56 12.04 -42.16
C LYS A 34 8.09 10.84 -42.98
N GLU A 35 9.01 10.01 -43.41
CA GLU A 35 8.71 8.81 -44.21
C GLU A 35 8.19 7.68 -43.35
N LEU A 36 7.24 6.92 -43.86
CA LEU A 36 6.76 5.70 -43.27
C LEU A 36 7.81 4.60 -43.42
N LEU A 37 8.43 4.20 -42.30
CA LEU A 37 9.45 3.14 -42.29
C LEU A 37 8.83 1.74 -42.31
N PHE A 38 7.72 1.57 -41.59
CA PHE A 38 6.99 0.30 -41.58
C PHE A 38 5.53 0.51 -41.16
N LYS A 39 4.69 -0.44 -41.60
CA LYS A 39 3.31 -0.62 -41.14
C LYS A 39 3.06 -2.11 -40.90
N ARG A 40 2.74 -2.48 -39.68
CA ARG A 40 2.49 -3.90 -39.33
C ARG A 40 1.12 -4.02 -38.67
N ARG A 41 0.38 -5.03 -39.10
CA ARG A 41 -0.84 -5.43 -38.44
C ARG A 41 -0.50 -6.10 -37.12
N ILE A 42 -1.20 -5.69 -36.04
CA ILE A 42 -1.04 -6.24 -34.70
C ILE A 42 -2.40 -6.61 -34.17
N ASP A 43 -2.67 -7.91 -34.16
CA ASP A 43 -3.93 -8.45 -33.63
C ASP A 43 -3.70 -8.89 -32.18
N ILE A 44 -3.68 -7.94 -31.25
CA ILE A 44 -3.38 -8.22 -29.84
C ILE A 44 -4.53 -8.93 -29.15
N GLY A 45 -5.76 -8.56 -29.44
CA GLY A 45 -6.94 -9.13 -28.80
C GLY A 45 -7.22 -10.58 -29.18
N GLY A 46 -6.75 -11.04 -30.34
CA GLY A 46 -6.87 -12.44 -30.76
C GLY A 46 -5.95 -13.43 -30.03
N VAL A 47 -5.02 -12.94 -29.20
CA VAL A 47 -4.07 -13.79 -28.45
C VAL A 47 -4.74 -14.48 -27.28
N ASN A 48 -5.76 -13.86 -26.68
CA ASN A 48 -6.53 -14.48 -25.61
C ASN A 48 -7.81 -15.11 -26.15
N ASN A 49 -7.84 -16.44 -26.21
CA ASN A 49 -8.99 -17.20 -26.71
C ASN A 49 -10.31 -16.90 -26.00
N ASN A 50 -10.27 -16.41 -24.76
CA ASN A 50 -11.45 -16.07 -23.98
C ASN A 50 -12.13 -14.76 -24.44
N PHE A 51 -11.43 -13.94 -25.24
CA PHE A 51 -11.90 -12.63 -25.71
C PHE A 51 -11.91 -12.50 -27.23
N LYS A 52 -11.79 -13.61 -27.94
CA LYS A 52 -11.79 -13.63 -29.41
C LYS A 52 -13.14 -13.13 -29.93
N GLY A 53 -13.12 -12.03 -30.68
CA GLY A 53 -14.32 -11.41 -31.21
C GLY A 53 -14.94 -10.35 -30.33
N ASP A 54 -14.43 -10.12 -29.12
CA ASP A 54 -14.89 -9.09 -28.21
C ASP A 54 -14.27 -7.72 -28.51
N PHE A 55 -14.83 -6.69 -27.87
CA PHE A 55 -14.33 -5.32 -27.96
C PHE A 55 -12.84 -5.25 -27.63
N GLN A 56 -12.09 -4.54 -28.48
CA GLN A 56 -10.66 -4.30 -28.33
C GLN A 56 -10.34 -2.89 -28.78
N GLU A 57 -9.84 -2.08 -27.88
CA GLU A 57 -9.47 -0.71 -28.19
C GLU A 57 -8.03 -0.42 -27.77
N ALA A 58 -7.27 0.16 -28.68
CA ALA A 58 -5.92 0.62 -28.39
C ALA A 58 -6.00 1.85 -27.48
N GLU A 59 -5.32 1.84 -26.33
CA GLU A 59 -5.41 2.90 -25.31
C GLU A 59 -4.11 3.65 -25.09
N GLY A 60 -2.99 3.11 -25.56
CA GLY A 60 -1.71 3.76 -25.36
C GLY A 60 -0.54 3.03 -25.99
N LEU A 61 0.56 3.76 -26.11
CA LEU A 61 1.83 3.26 -26.60
C LEU A 61 2.96 3.93 -25.82
N ASP A 62 3.91 3.15 -25.32
CA ASP A 62 5.08 3.68 -24.64
C ASP A 62 6.31 2.82 -24.87
N MET A 63 7.50 3.38 -24.63
CA MET A 63 8.77 2.68 -24.75
C MET A 63 9.30 2.34 -23.36
N TYR A 64 9.49 1.05 -23.11
CA TYR A 64 10.12 0.54 -21.91
C TYR A 64 11.62 0.33 -22.12
N TYR A 65 12.41 0.75 -21.15
CA TYR A 65 13.85 0.54 -21.08
C TYR A 65 14.18 -0.28 -19.84
N ASP A 66 14.80 -1.42 -20.04
CA ASP A 66 15.38 -2.21 -18.96
C ASP A 66 16.78 -1.64 -18.65
N LEU A 67 16.90 -0.99 -17.51
CA LEU A 67 18.13 -0.32 -17.10
C LEU A 67 19.27 -1.30 -16.77
N GLU A 68 18.96 -2.54 -16.40
CA GLU A 68 19.97 -3.56 -16.06
C GLU A 68 20.53 -4.21 -17.33
N THR A 69 19.68 -4.51 -18.29
CA THR A 69 20.07 -5.26 -19.50
C THR A 69 20.24 -4.37 -20.73
N GLY A 70 19.84 -3.09 -20.65
CA GLY A 70 19.84 -2.17 -21.78
C GLY A 70 18.81 -2.52 -22.89
N ARG A 71 17.91 -3.45 -22.62
CA ARG A 71 16.91 -3.89 -23.61
C ARG A 71 15.75 -2.95 -23.68
N LYS A 72 15.14 -2.88 -24.85
CA LYS A 72 13.98 -2.04 -25.14
C LYS A 72 12.78 -2.91 -25.51
N ALA A 73 11.59 -2.48 -25.09
CA ALA A 73 10.33 -3.06 -25.52
C ALA A 73 9.30 -1.95 -25.77
N LEU A 74 8.51 -2.10 -26.80
CA LEU A 74 7.37 -1.25 -27.05
C LEU A 74 6.17 -1.80 -26.29
N LEU A 75 5.60 -1.02 -25.40
CA LEU A 75 4.42 -1.37 -24.61
C LEU A 75 3.17 -0.84 -25.30
N ILE A 76 2.16 -1.69 -25.44
CA ILE A 76 0.86 -1.35 -26.01
C ILE A 76 -0.22 -1.59 -24.98
N GLY A 77 -0.93 -0.53 -24.60
CA GLY A 77 -2.12 -0.61 -23.77
C GLY A 77 -3.35 -0.94 -24.63
N VAL A 78 -4.16 -1.90 -24.18
CA VAL A 78 -5.39 -2.30 -24.87
C VAL A 78 -6.50 -2.51 -23.85
N THR A 79 -7.68 -1.96 -24.12
CA THR A 79 -8.92 -2.31 -23.43
C THR A 79 -9.60 -3.46 -24.15
N ILE A 80 -9.91 -4.53 -23.43
CA ILE A 80 -10.50 -5.77 -23.99
C ILE A 80 -11.75 -6.14 -23.19
N GLY A 81 -12.76 -6.65 -23.87
CA GLY A 81 -13.93 -7.27 -23.27
C GLY A 81 -15.25 -6.56 -23.59
N PRO A 82 -16.40 -7.25 -23.41
CA PRO A 82 -17.71 -6.74 -23.77
C PRO A 82 -18.27 -5.78 -22.70
N GLY A 83 -18.86 -4.69 -23.11
CA GLY A 83 -19.70 -3.81 -22.28
C GLY A 83 -19.07 -3.39 -20.97
N ASN A 84 -19.67 -3.78 -19.86
CA ASN A 84 -19.21 -3.45 -18.50
C ASN A 84 -18.10 -4.38 -17.96
N ASN A 85 -17.75 -5.44 -18.69
CA ASN A 85 -16.72 -6.40 -18.31
C ASN A 85 -15.39 -6.12 -19.03
N ARG A 86 -15.06 -4.85 -19.23
CA ARG A 86 -13.81 -4.44 -19.84
C ARG A 86 -12.66 -4.55 -18.84
N HIS A 87 -11.50 -4.96 -19.33
CA HIS A 87 -10.25 -4.92 -18.58
C HIS A 87 -9.14 -4.32 -19.45
N HIS A 88 -8.15 -3.75 -18.80
CA HIS A 88 -6.98 -3.17 -19.46
C HIS A 88 -5.85 -4.19 -19.43
N SER A 89 -5.16 -4.32 -20.56
CA SER A 89 -3.98 -5.18 -20.70
C SER A 89 -2.83 -4.39 -21.33
N ILE A 90 -1.61 -4.69 -20.90
CA ILE A 90 -0.40 -4.14 -21.50
C ILE A 90 0.33 -5.30 -22.19
N TYR A 91 0.57 -5.13 -23.46
CA TYR A 91 1.36 -6.07 -24.28
C TYR A 91 2.72 -5.46 -24.60
N SER A 92 3.73 -6.30 -24.72
CA SER A 92 5.05 -5.85 -25.14
C SER A 92 5.44 -6.44 -26.49
N ILE A 93 6.03 -5.60 -27.32
CA ILE A 93 6.70 -6.01 -28.55
C ILE A 93 8.18 -5.70 -28.36
N GLY A 94 9.00 -6.73 -28.32
CA GLY A 94 10.43 -6.57 -28.09
C GLY A 94 11.27 -7.66 -28.78
N GLN A 95 12.58 -7.55 -28.59
CA GLN A 95 13.50 -8.58 -29.06
C GLN A 95 13.24 -9.91 -28.32
N ARG A 96 13.54 -11.03 -28.98
CA ARG A 96 13.44 -12.37 -28.35
C ARG A 96 14.13 -12.38 -26.98
N GLY A 97 13.41 -12.70 -25.95
CA GLY A 97 13.88 -12.68 -24.56
C GLY A 97 13.22 -11.60 -23.66
N VAL A 98 12.79 -10.47 -24.19
CA VAL A 98 12.01 -9.47 -23.43
C VAL A 98 10.63 -10.03 -23.08
N ASN A 99 10.05 -10.85 -23.96
CA ASN A 99 8.78 -11.52 -23.68
C ASN A 99 8.87 -12.52 -22.52
N GLN A 100 10.03 -13.15 -22.29
CA GLN A 100 10.25 -13.98 -21.11
C GLN A 100 10.45 -13.14 -19.86
N PHE A 101 11.16 -12.02 -19.98
CA PHE A 101 11.40 -11.10 -18.89
C PHE A 101 10.10 -10.44 -18.43
N LEU A 102 9.28 -9.93 -19.34
CA LEU A 102 7.98 -9.34 -18.99
C LEU A 102 6.96 -10.37 -18.49
N LYS A 103 7.01 -11.63 -18.96
CA LYS A 103 6.27 -12.74 -18.34
C LYS A 103 6.72 -13.02 -16.90
N ASN A 104 7.99 -12.78 -16.59
CA ASN A 104 8.55 -13.06 -15.27
C ASN A 104 8.51 -11.83 -14.34
N ILE A 105 8.53 -10.60 -14.85
CA ILE A 105 8.53 -9.35 -14.07
C ILE A 105 7.13 -8.79 -13.86
N ALA A 106 6.29 -8.91 -14.84
CA ALA A 106 4.88 -8.60 -14.69
C ALA A 106 4.09 -9.91 -14.82
N PRO A 107 3.98 -10.70 -13.77
CA PRO A 107 2.83 -11.56 -13.71
C PRO A 107 1.64 -10.63 -13.96
N GLN A 108 0.79 -10.96 -14.93
CA GLN A 108 -0.46 -10.24 -15.17
C GLN A 108 -1.40 -10.54 -13.99
N VAL A 109 -0.99 -10.08 -12.82
CA VAL A 109 -1.82 -10.15 -11.65
C VAL A 109 -2.64 -8.89 -11.70
N SER A 110 -3.87 -9.04 -12.10
CA SER A 110 -4.84 -7.97 -12.00
C SER A 110 -4.88 -7.51 -10.55
N MET A 111 -4.40 -6.29 -10.28
CA MET A 111 -4.47 -5.69 -8.93
C MET A 111 -5.91 -5.40 -8.54
N THR A 112 -6.80 -5.22 -9.52
CA THR A 112 -8.22 -4.92 -9.36
C THR A 112 -9.07 -6.00 -10.02
N ASP A 113 -10.38 -5.98 -9.79
CA ASP A 113 -11.32 -6.78 -10.56
C ASP A 113 -11.42 -6.29 -12.02
N SER A 114 -12.18 -6.98 -12.86
CA SER A 114 -12.38 -6.63 -14.27
C SER A 114 -13.00 -5.26 -14.51
N GLY A 115 -13.57 -4.65 -13.48
CA GLY A 115 -14.14 -3.29 -13.52
C GLY A 115 -13.19 -2.21 -12.98
N GLY A 116 -11.93 -2.53 -12.70
CA GLY A 116 -10.97 -1.60 -12.10
C GLY A 116 -11.25 -1.30 -10.62
N ARG A 117 -12.10 -2.08 -9.95
CA ARG A 117 -12.44 -1.93 -8.54
C ARG A 117 -11.54 -2.81 -7.67
N VAL A 118 -11.49 -2.49 -6.39
CA VAL A 118 -10.84 -3.37 -5.41
C VAL A 118 -11.45 -4.76 -5.47
N LYS A 119 -10.58 -5.77 -5.44
CA LYS A 119 -11.03 -7.17 -5.43
C LYS A 119 -11.74 -7.50 -4.12
N PRO A 120 -12.72 -8.41 -4.13
CA PRO A 120 -13.17 -9.05 -2.90
C PRO A 120 -12.00 -9.84 -2.28
N LEU A 121 -12.01 -9.97 -0.96
CA LEU A 121 -11.04 -10.83 -0.30
C LEU A 121 -11.15 -12.27 -0.82
N PRO A 122 -10.02 -12.92 -1.15
CA PRO A 122 -10.02 -14.31 -1.63
C PRO A 122 -10.45 -15.29 -0.51
N ILE A 123 -10.32 -14.87 0.74
CA ILE A 123 -10.75 -15.61 1.92
C ILE A 123 -11.71 -14.70 2.70
N GLN A 124 -12.94 -15.12 2.89
CA GLN A 124 -13.89 -14.39 3.72
C GLN A 124 -13.55 -14.57 5.21
N ASN A 125 -13.63 -13.49 5.99
CA ASN A 125 -13.32 -13.48 7.42
C ASN A 125 -11.95 -14.13 7.74
N PRO A 126 -10.84 -13.66 7.15
CA PRO A 126 -9.54 -14.29 7.35
C PRO A 126 -9.16 -14.24 8.83
N ALA A 127 -8.76 -15.39 9.38
CA ALA A 127 -8.22 -15.44 10.74
C ALA A 127 -6.88 -14.69 10.82
N TYR A 128 -6.12 -14.70 9.72
CA TYR A 128 -4.86 -13.99 9.58
C TYR A 128 -4.80 -13.28 8.24
N LEU A 129 -4.41 -12.02 8.22
CA LEU A 129 -4.15 -11.29 6.97
C LEU A 129 -2.98 -11.89 6.18
N SER A 130 -2.05 -12.57 6.87
CA SER A 130 -0.97 -13.32 6.23
C SER A 130 -1.43 -14.52 5.39
N ASP A 131 -2.68 -14.95 5.52
CA ASP A 131 -3.25 -16.01 4.68
C ASP A 131 -3.69 -15.48 3.31
N ILE A 132 -3.79 -14.16 3.14
CA ILE A 132 -4.08 -13.51 1.87
C ILE A 132 -2.77 -13.40 1.10
N THR A 133 -2.51 -14.39 0.24
CA THR A 133 -1.25 -14.53 -0.53
C THR A 133 -1.43 -14.25 -2.03
N GLU A 134 -2.64 -14.12 -2.50
CA GLU A 134 -2.90 -13.71 -3.88
C GLU A 134 -2.57 -12.23 -4.05
N VAL A 135 -1.73 -11.91 -5.05
CA VAL A 135 -1.37 -10.52 -5.36
C VAL A 135 -2.60 -9.75 -5.83
N GLY A 136 -2.82 -8.57 -5.26
CA GLY A 136 -3.99 -7.78 -5.57
C GLY A 136 -4.20 -6.59 -4.64
N HIS A 137 -5.21 -5.81 -4.96
CA HIS A 137 -5.72 -4.70 -4.17
C HIS A 137 -7.08 -5.07 -3.62
N TYR A 138 -7.20 -5.18 -2.30
CA TYR A 138 -8.36 -5.71 -1.60
C TYR A 138 -8.96 -4.68 -0.67
N TYR A 139 -10.26 -4.79 -0.43
CA TYR A 139 -10.94 -4.06 0.63
C TYR A 139 -11.32 -5.00 1.76
N ILE A 140 -10.93 -4.63 2.97
CA ILE A 140 -11.26 -5.34 4.21
C ILE A 140 -12.36 -4.55 4.92
N TYR A 141 -13.52 -5.16 5.10
CA TYR A 141 -14.59 -4.53 5.85
C TYR A 141 -14.26 -4.45 7.35
N THR A 142 -14.88 -3.49 8.04
CA THR A 142 -14.69 -3.31 9.49
C THR A 142 -14.92 -4.62 10.27
N GLN A 143 -15.91 -5.40 9.88
CA GLN A 143 -16.20 -6.70 10.51
C GLN A 143 -15.06 -7.70 10.35
N ASP A 144 -14.44 -7.78 9.17
CA ASP A 144 -13.32 -8.68 8.90
C ASP A 144 -12.08 -8.27 9.70
N THR A 145 -11.84 -6.95 9.87
CA THR A 145 -10.71 -6.46 10.67
C THR A 145 -10.82 -6.86 12.13
N GLN A 146 -12.03 -6.96 12.66
CA GLN A 146 -12.25 -7.38 14.05
C GLN A 146 -11.84 -8.84 14.31
N ASN A 147 -11.91 -9.68 13.29
CA ASN A 147 -11.61 -11.11 13.37
C ASN A 147 -10.13 -11.44 13.15
N ALA A 148 -9.41 -10.63 12.36
CA ALA A 148 -8.01 -10.88 12.01
C ALA A 148 -7.09 -10.82 13.24
N LEU A 149 -6.41 -11.93 13.55
CA LEU A 149 -5.56 -12.08 14.73
C LEU A 149 -4.21 -11.34 14.58
N ASP A 150 -3.71 -11.24 13.35
CA ASP A 150 -2.44 -10.56 13.03
C ASP A 150 -2.63 -9.12 12.52
N PHE A 151 -3.75 -8.50 12.83
CA PHE A 151 -3.98 -7.09 12.53
C PHE A 151 -3.07 -6.19 13.38
N PRO A 152 -2.45 -5.13 12.81
CA PRO A 152 -1.45 -4.32 13.53
C PRO A 152 -2.00 -3.50 14.69
N LEU A 153 -3.32 -3.28 14.73
CA LEU A 153 -3.96 -2.45 15.73
C LEU A 153 -4.82 -3.28 16.70
N PRO A 154 -4.93 -2.87 17.97
CA PRO A 154 -5.94 -3.40 18.88
C PRO A 154 -7.36 -3.23 18.31
N LYS A 155 -8.26 -4.12 18.67
CA LYS A 155 -9.65 -4.12 18.16
C LYS A 155 -10.34 -2.76 18.29
N ALA A 156 -10.06 -2.02 19.35
CA ALA A 156 -10.63 -0.70 19.59
C ALA A 156 -10.33 0.34 18.49
N PHE A 157 -9.26 0.16 17.69
CA PHE A 157 -8.90 1.04 16.58
C PHE A 157 -9.37 0.54 15.21
N ARG A 158 -10.08 -0.58 15.18
CA ARG A 158 -10.54 -1.22 13.95
C ARG A 158 -11.97 -0.79 13.60
N ASP A 159 -12.26 0.50 13.71
CA ASP A 159 -13.58 1.12 13.53
C ASP A 159 -13.85 1.60 12.10
N ALA A 160 -12.96 1.30 11.17
CA ALA A 160 -13.06 1.63 9.75
C ALA A 160 -12.74 0.42 8.87
N GLY A 161 -13.09 0.53 7.60
CA GLY A 161 -12.59 -0.38 6.57
C GLY A 161 -11.12 -0.07 6.22
N TRP A 162 -10.45 -1.01 5.59
CA TRP A 162 -9.04 -0.91 5.22
C TRP A 162 -8.81 -1.42 3.81
N PHE A 163 -7.83 -0.85 3.14
CA PHE A 163 -7.27 -1.40 1.91
C PHE A 163 -6.06 -2.28 2.25
N LEU A 164 -5.97 -3.44 1.61
CA LEU A 164 -4.83 -4.33 1.68
C LEU A 164 -4.25 -4.52 0.28
N ASP A 165 -3.03 -4.03 0.08
CA ASP A 165 -2.25 -4.35 -1.11
C ASP A 165 -1.36 -5.55 -0.80
N VAL A 166 -1.46 -6.59 -1.62
CA VAL A 166 -0.53 -7.72 -1.62
C VAL A 166 0.31 -7.63 -2.88
N LEU A 167 1.59 -7.39 -2.70
CA LEU A 167 2.56 -7.10 -3.76
C LEU A 167 3.62 -8.19 -3.81
N PRO A 168 4.22 -8.49 -4.98
CA PRO A 168 5.39 -9.34 -5.06
C PRO A 168 6.53 -8.81 -4.18
N GLY A 169 7.22 -9.69 -3.48
CA GLY A 169 8.44 -9.38 -2.75
C GLY A 169 9.69 -9.48 -3.63
N HIS A 170 10.85 -9.31 -3.02
CA HIS A 170 12.13 -9.27 -3.73
C HIS A 170 12.73 -10.66 -4.01
N TYR A 171 12.17 -11.73 -3.46
CA TYR A 171 12.58 -13.11 -3.73
C TYR A 171 11.35 -14.01 -3.90
N ASN A 172 11.57 -15.19 -4.48
CA ASN A 172 10.50 -16.16 -4.70
C ASN A 172 9.89 -16.62 -3.36
N GLY A 173 8.60 -16.44 -3.22
CA GLY A 173 7.86 -16.76 -1.99
C GLY A 173 7.73 -15.60 -1.01
N ALA A 174 8.40 -14.48 -1.22
CA ALA A 174 8.14 -13.27 -0.44
C ALA A 174 6.99 -12.46 -1.04
N LEU A 175 6.12 -11.96 -0.16
CA LEU A 175 5.11 -10.96 -0.52
C LEU A 175 5.22 -9.77 0.43
N ARG A 176 4.97 -8.58 -0.10
CA ARG A 176 4.82 -7.37 0.70
C ARG A 176 3.34 -7.07 0.88
N GLN A 177 2.90 -6.96 2.11
CA GLN A 177 1.56 -6.51 2.44
C GLN A 177 1.59 -5.07 2.92
N VAL A 178 0.72 -4.24 2.36
CA VAL A 178 0.52 -2.83 2.75
C VAL A 178 -0.92 -2.64 3.15
N LEU A 179 -1.15 -2.21 4.38
CA LEU A 179 -2.47 -2.01 4.96
C LEU A 179 -2.70 -0.51 5.15
N THR A 180 -3.73 0.05 4.53
CA THR A 180 -4.05 1.48 4.57
C THR A 180 -5.47 1.69 5.07
N ARG A 181 -5.65 2.54 6.08
CA ARG A 181 -6.99 2.86 6.61
C ARG A 181 -7.82 3.62 5.59
N ASN A 182 -9.05 3.17 5.34
CA ASN A 182 -10.03 3.89 4.54
C ASN A 182 -10.79 4.87 5.44
N SER A 183 -10.33 6.11 5.52
CA SER A 183 -10.97 7.13 6.35
C SER A 183 -10.90 8.49 5.66
N THR A 184 -12.08 9.14 5.53
CA THR A 184 -12.24 10.50 5.00
C THR A 184 -12.20 11.49 6.13
N GLY A 185 -11.32 11.92 6.76
CA GLY A 185 -11.33 12.94 7.85
C GLY A 185 -10.52 12.54 9.07
N ARG A 186 -9.86 11.39 9.01
CA ARG A 186 -8.87 10.97 9.97
C ARG A 186 -7.57 10.65 9.24
N ASN A 187 -6.47 10.55 9.98
CA ASN A 187 -5.19 10.18 9.41
C ASN A 187 -5.26 8.85 8.66
N MET A 188 -4.71 8.82 7.46
CA MET A 188 -4.50 7.58 6.74
C MET A 188 -3.39 6.80 7.45
N LEU A 189 -3.77 5.93 8.38
CA LEU A 189 -2.83 5.01 9.00
C LEU A 189 -2.37 4.00 7.94
N LYS A 190 -1.07 3.80 7.86
CA LYS A 190 -0.46 2.87 6.93
C LYS A 190 0.52 1.97 7.66
N PHE A 191 0.43 0.68 7.39
CA PHE A 191 1.33 -0.35 7.92
C PHE A 191 1.84 -1.19 6.77
N GLU A 192 3.05 -1.70 6.91
CA GLU A 192 3.60 -2.65 5.95
C GLU A 192 4.34 -3.78 6.63
N ARG A 193 4.41 -4.91 5.95
CA ARG A 193 5.23 -6.07 6.33
C ARG A 193 5.62 -6.89 5.11
N VAL A 194 6.60 -7.75 5.31
CA VAL A 194 6.93 -8.83 4.38
C VAL A 194 6.43 -10.14 4.98
N ILE A 195 5.81 -10.98 4.16
CA ILE A 195 5.39 -12.33 4.53
C ILE A 195 6.12 -13.35 3.66
N ASP A 196 6.34 -14.54 4.20
CA ASP A 196 6.94 -15.69 3.51
C ASP A 196 5.86 -16.77 3.34
N ILE A 197 5.45 -17.01 2.08
CA ILE A 197 4.37 -17.96 1.79
C ILE A 197 4.78 -19.41 2.05
N PHE A 198 6.08 -19.71 2.07
CA PHE A 198 6.60 -21.06 2.32
C PHE A 198 6.84 -21.33 3.80
N ASN A 199 7.15 -20.28 4.57
CA ASN A 199 7.42 -20.40 5.99
C ASN A 199 6.79 -19.25 6.79
N LYS A 200 5.56 -19.48 7.26
CA LYS A 200 4.82 -18.47 8.03
C LYS A 200 5.53 -18.00 9.31
N LYS A 201 6.48 -18.76 9.85
CA LYS A 201 7.30 -18.34 11.00
C LYS A 201 8.22 -17.17 10.67
N ASN A 202 8.54 -17.00 9.38
CA ASN A 202 9.36 -15.88 8.88
C ASN A 202 8.52 -14.63 8.55
N ASN A 203 7.21 -14.65 8.78
CA ASN A 203 6.39 -13.47 8.55
C ASN A 203 6.87 -12.33 9.44
N GLY A 204 7.21 -11.21 8.79
CA GLY A 204 7.62 -9.98 9.48
C GLY A 204 6.48 -9.39 10.30
N ALA A 205 6.82 -8.68 11.35
CA ALA A 205 5.89 -7.84 12.08
C ALA A 205 5.42 -6.67 11.20
N TRP A 206 4.22 -6.17 11.47
CA TRP A 206 3.74 -4.95 10.87
C TRP A 206 4.57 -3.75 11.36
N ASN A 207 5.05 -2.94 10.43
CA ASN A 207 5.73 -1.69 10.69
C ASN A 207 4.78 -0.53 10.36
N PHE A 208 4.63 0.41 11.27
CA PHE A 208 3.89 1.63 11.03
C PHE A 208 4.68 2.53 10.07
N CYS A 209 4.00 3.07 9.04
CA CYS A 209 4.57 3.99 8.07
C CYS A 209 3.98 5.39 8.32
N PRO A 210 4.69 6.30 9.00
CA PRO A 210 4.22 7.66 9.20
C PRO A 210 4.00 8.35 7.85
N GLN A 211 2.79 8.86 7.62
CA GLN A 211 2.47 9.56 6.37
C GLN A 211 2.82 11.05 6.43
N ASN A 212 2.68 11.65 7.62
CA ASN A 212 2.99 13.06 7.85
C ASN A 212 3.57 13.25 9.24
N ALA A 213 4.58 14.10 9.39
CA ALA A 213 5.08 14.51 10.68
C ALA A 213 4.02 15.38 11.40
N GLY A 214 3.82 15.12 12.70
CA GLY A 214 2.96 15.95 13.56
C GLY A 214 1.50 15.52 13.65
N TYR A 215 1.14 14.34 13.14
CA TYR A 215 -0.20 13.80 13.33
C TYR A 215 -0.29 12.93 14.60
N TRP A 216 -1.36 13.15 15.35
CA TRP A 216 -1.71 12.36 16.52
C TRP A 216 -3.02 11.62 16.31
N GLU A 217 -3.09 10.38 16.73
CA GLU A 217 -4.32 9.61 16.71
C GLU A 217 -5.09 9.81 18.02
N HIS A 218 -6.40 9.76 17.94
CA HIS A 218 -7.25 9.77 19.13
C HIS A 218 -7.36 8.38 19.74
N ILE A 219 -7.28 8.30 21.06
CA ILE A 219 -7.41 7.05 21.77
C ILE A 219 -8.89 6.68 21.92
N PRO A 220 -9.35 5.53 21.39
CA PRO A 220 -10.72 5.07 21.57
C PRO A 220 -11.16 5.03 23.04
N LYS A 221 -12.43 5.37 23.28
CA LYS A 221 -12.98 5.42 24.66
C LYS A 221 -12.91 4.08 25.40
N SER A 222 -12.92 2.98 24.68
CA SER A 222 -12.81 1.62 25.24
C SER A 222 -11.43 1.30 25.83
N ILE A 223 -10.38 2.04 25.45
CA ILE A 223 -9.05 1.88 26.02
C ILE A 223 -8.95 2.70 27.31
N THR A 224 -8.78 2.01 28.43
CA THR A 224 -8.68 2.59 29.76
C THR A 224 -7.30 2.53 30.38
N LYS A 225 -6.34 1.93 29.68
CA LYS A 225 -4.93 1.85 30.10
C LYS A 225 -4.03 2.30 28.96
N LEU A 226 -3.11 3.20 29.24
CA LEU A 226 -2.08 3.60 28.26
C LEU A 226 -1.13 2.43 27.95
N SER A 227 -0.94 1.51 28.89
CA SER A 227 -0.13 0.30 28.70
C SER A 227 -0.64 -0.65 27.61
N ASP A 228 -1.90 -0.50 27.18
CA ASP A 228 -2.47 -1.29 26.09
C ASP A 228 -2.06 -0.73 24.71
N LEU A 229 -1.50 0.48 24.68
CA LEU A 229 -0.99 1.14 23.47
C LEU A 229 0.47 0.79 23.26
N LYS A 230 0.76 -0.10 22.30
CA LYS A 230 2.12 -0.62 22.03
C LYS A 230 2.55 -0.42 20.56
N ILE A 231 1.86 0.45 19.82
CA ILE A 231 2.11 0.65 18.41
C ILE A 231 3.27 1.61 18.24
N VAL A 232 4.45 1.09 18.02
CA VAL A 232 5.67 1.87 17.86
C VAL A 232 5.56 2.83 16.67
N GLY A 233 5.91 4.10 16.90
CA GLY A 233 5.90 5.16 15.91
C GLY A 233 4.56 5.87 15.76
N LEU A 234 3.50 5.42 16.44
CA LEU A 234 2.22 6.10 16.46
C LEU A 234 2.11 6.95 17.73
N ASP A 235 1.86 8.24 17.52
CA ASP A 235 1.66 9.21 18.59
C ASP A 235 0.17 9.42 18.86
N PHE A 236 -0.18 9.67 20.11
CA PHE A 236 -1.55 9.91 20.53
C PHE A 236 -1.69 11.24 21.24
N TYR A 237 -2.76 11.95 20.92
CA TYR A 237 -3.15 13.12 21.68
C TYR A 237 -4.13 12.75 22.79
N ILE A 238 -3.84 13.19 24.02
CA ILE A 238 -4.66 12.96 25.21
C ILE A 238 -5.10 14.33 25.72
N THR A 239 -6.37 14.61 25.66
CA THR A 239 -6.91 15.85 26.23
C THR A 239 -6.82 15.83 27.74
N THR A 240 -6.94 17.03 28.36
CA THR A 240 -7.01 17.18 29.83
C THR A 240 -8.09 16.26 30.42
N GLU A 241 -9.26 16.21 29.81
CA GLU A 241 -10.38 15.39 30.28
C GLU A 241 -10.13 13.89 30.07
N GLU A 242 -9.59 13.51 28.91
CA GLU A 242 -9.28 12.11 28.62
C GLU A 242 -8.23 11.53 29.55
N SER A 243 -7.28 12.34 30.05
CA SER A 243 -6.26 11.86 31.00
C SER A 243 -6.86 11.26 32.28
N LYS A 244 -8.04 11.72 32.66
CA LYS A 244 -8.74 11.25 33.88
C LYS A 244 -9.23 9.79 33.78
N ARG A 245 -9.55 9.31 32.57
CA ARG A 245 -10.10 7.95 32.36
C ARG A 245 -9.06 6.83 32.42
N PHE A 246 -7.78 7.15 32.20
CA PHE A 246 -6.74 6.12 32.18
C PHE A 246 -6.34 5.69 33.60
N THR A 247 -6.44 4.40 33.89
CA THR A 247 -6.14 3.87 35.23
C THR A 247 -4.66 3.91 35.56
N ASP A 248 -3.79 3.84 34.55
CA ASP A 248 -2.33 3.84 34.66
C ASP A 248 -1.67 5.18 34.25
N PHE A 249 -2.47 6.24 34.13
CA PHE A 249 -1.95 7.60 33.99
C PHE A 249 -1.37 8.08 35.32
N PRO A 250 -0.24 8.81 35.33
CA PRO A 250 0.35 9.33 36.58
C PRO A 250 -0.64 10.21 37.37
N LYS A 251 -0.90 9.87 38.62
CA LYS A 251 -1.98 10.47 39.42
C LYS A 251 -1.87 11.99 39.53
N ASP A 252 -0.66 12.47 39.77
CA ASP A 252 -0.38 13.91 40.01
C ASP A 252 -0.53 14.76 38.75
N PHE A 253 -0.70 14.15 37.58
CA PHE A 253 -0.78 14.79 36.27
C PHE A 253 -2.15 14.63 35.59
N LYS A 254 -3.08 13.88 36.20
CA LYS A 254 -4.44 13.73 35.67
C LYS A 254 -5.23 15.03 35.72
N GLY A 255 -5.87 15.37 34.60
CA GLY A 255 -6.78 16.50 34.53
C GLY A 255 -6.10 17.89 34.59
N ILE A 256 -4.75 17.95 34.51
CA ILE A 256 -4.01 19.20 34.61
C ILE A 256 -3.75 19.83 33.22
N ALA A 257 -3.44 19.01 32.23
CA ALA A 257 -3.03 19.44 30.89
C ALA A 257 -3.41 18.45 29.81
N GLY A 258 -3.27 18.86 28.54
CA GLY A 258 -3.20 17.98 27.41
C GLY A 258 -1.81 17.35 27.29
N TRP A 259 -1.75 16.14 26.76
CA TRP A 259 -0.52 15.36 26.65
C TRP A 259 -0.39 14.72 25.26
N ILE A 260 0.84 14.54 24.83
CA ILE A 260 1.19 13.73 23.68
C ILE A 260 1.85 12.46 24.21
N LEU A 261 1.30 11.30 23.86
CA LEU A 261 1.89 10.00 24.14
C LEU A 261 2.64 9.51 22.90
N GLU A 262 3.94 9.44 22.99
CA GLU A 262 4.82 8.87 21.97
C GLU A 262 5.17 7.43 22.33
N ILE A 263 5.16 6.53 21.34
CA ILE A 263 5.51 5.11 21.54
C ILE A 263 6.74 4.78 20.73
N LYS A 264 7.84 4.47 21.42
CA LYS A 264 9.15 4.19 20.82
C LYS A 264 9.61 2.77 21.10
N SER A 265 10.37 2.19 20.20
CA SER A 265 11.07 0.93 20.42
C SER A 265 12.47 1.23 20.92
N ASN A 266 12.91 0.55 22.00
CA ASN A 266 14.27 0.63 22.47
C ASN A 266 15.12 -0.53 21.96
N THR A 267 14.54 -1.72 21.98
CA THR A 267 15.14 -2.97 21.52
C THR A 267 14.00 -3.91 21.09
N PRO A 268 14.26 -4.96 20.31
CA PRO A 268 13.26 -5.94 19.97
C PRO A 268 12.50 -6.46 21.22
N GLY A 269 11.19 -6.31 21.22
CA GLY A 269 10.32 -6.73 22.34
C GLY A 269 10.17 -5.72 23.49
N ASN A 270 10.94 -4.64 23.50
CA ASN A 270 10.83 -3.57 24.51
C ASN A 270 10.27 -2.29 23.90
N THR A 271 9.32 -1.69 24.59
CA THR A 271 8.66 -0.46 24.18
C THR A 271 8.79 0.60 25.27
N THR A 272 9.06 1.82 24.86
CA THR A 272 9.05 3.00 25.73
C THR A 272 7.86 3.86 25.41
N GLN A 273 7.15 4.28 26.43
CA GLN A 273 6.16 5.35 26.33
C GLN A 273 6.71 6.63 26.90
N VAL A 274 6.54 7.73 26.17
CA VAL A 274 6.89 9.07 26.59
C VAL A 274 5.62 9.91 26.58
N LEU A 275 5.23 10.44 27.76
CA LEU A 275 4.18 11.44 27.88
C LEU A 275 4.83 12.82 27.90
N ARG A 276 4.56 13.62 26.91
CA ARG A 276 5.03 14.99 26.80
C ARG A 276 3.85 15.95 26.97
N ARG A 277 4.03 16.95 27.83
CA ARG A 277 3.00 17.97 28.08
C ARG A 277 2.83 18.85 26.83
N ASN A 278 1.57 19.12 26.47
CA ASN A 278 1.24 19.86 25.23
C ASN A 278 1.03 21.38 25.44
N ASN A 279 1.31 21.92 26.60
CA ASN A 279 1.16 23.38 26.82
C ASN A 279 2.51 24.08 27.00
N PHE A 280 2.72 25.07 26.18
CA PHE A 280 3.75 26.09 26.35
C PHE A 280 3.32 27.10 27.45
N PRO A 281 4.19 27.48 28.38
CA PRO A 281 5.62 27.27 28.49
C PRO A 281 6.04 26.03 29.30
N SER A 282 5.12 25.21 29.81
CA SER A 282 5.43 24.08 30.69
C SER A 282 5.83 22.80 29.88
N ALA A 283 6.21 22.95 28.61
CA ALA A 283 6.55 21.85 27.72
C ALA A 283 7.85 21.08 28.08
N HIS A 284 8.52 21.47 29.17
CA HIS A 284 9.77 20.87 29.62
C HIS A 284 9.56 19.67 30.54
N GLN A 285 8.31 19.31 30.85
CA GLN A 285 8.00 18.13 31.63
C GLN A 285 7.64 16.98 30.70
N PHE A 286 8.31 15.86 30.88
CA PHE A 286 7.94 14.61 30.24
C PHE A 286 8.10 13.43 31.19
N LEU A 287 7.23 12.43 31.03
CA LEU A 287 7.27 11.23 31.82
C LEU A 287 7.61 10.05 30.88
N VAL A 288 8.45 9.16 31.37
CA VAL A 288 8.89 8.00 30.62
C VAL A 288 8.60 6.73 31.41
N ARG A 289 8.14 5.71 30.73
CA ARG A 289 8.12 4.34 31.26
C ARG A 289 8.49 3.34 30.18
N ASN A 290 9.04 2.21 30.62
CA ASN A 290 9.43 1.13 29.75
C ASN A 290 8.52 -0.09 29.96
N PHE A 291 8.35 -0.85 28.88
CA PHE A 291 7.71 -2.15 28.85
C PHE A 291 8.73 -3.17 28.37
N GLY A 292 8.68 -4.35 28.94
CA GLY A 292 9.51 -5.45 28.52
C GLY A 292 8.94 -6.78 28.96
N THR A 293 9.71 -7.84 28.86
CA THR A 293 9.33 -9.17 29.34
C THR A 293 9.02 -9.21 30.84
N GLY A 294 9.56 -8.25 31.61
CA GLY A 294 9.29 -8.08 33.05
C GLY A 294 8.01 -7.30 33.38
N GLY A 295 7.23 -6.90 32.37
CA GLY A 295 5.97 -6.18 32.57
C GLY A 295 6.04 -4.68 32.32
N VAL A 296 5.10 -3.94 32.91
CA VAL A 296 4.94 -2.48 32.74
C VAL A 296 5.70 -1.74 33.83
N GLY A 297 6.69 -0.93 33.44
CA GLY A 297 7.44 -0.09 34.36
C GLY A 297 6.62 1.07 34.93
N LYS A 298 7.13 1.65 36.00
CA LYS A 298 6.58 2.87 36.61
C LYS A 298 6.94 4.09 35.75
N TRP A 299 6.12 5.14 35.84
CA TRP A 299 6.44 6.43 35.23
C TRP A 299 7.56 7.13 36.00
N SER A 300 8.56 7.63 35.29
CA SER A 300 9.63 8.50 35.79
C SER A 300 9.43 9.88 35.22
N LEU A 301 9.44 10.91 36.07
CA LEU A 301 9.35 12.32 35.67
C LEU A 301 10.75 12.85 35.32
N PHE A 302 10.83 13.57 34.22
CA PHE A 302 11.96 14.37 33.81
C PHE A 302 11.52 15.82 33.64
N GLU A 303 12.26 16.73 34.25
CA GLU A 303 12.03 18.15 34.14
C GLU A 303 13.26 18.81 33.49
N GLY A 304 13.04 19.48 32.38
CA GLY A 304 14.07 20.28 31.73
C GLY A 304 14.24 21.61 32.43
N LYS A 305 15.47 22.08 32.59
CA LYS A 305 15.73 23.48 32.93
C LYS A 305 15.81 24.29 31.65
N VAL A 306 15.18 25.45 31.62
CA VAL A 306 15.42 26.46 30.58
C VAL A 306 16.84 26.97 30.81
N VAL A 307 17.68 26.80 29.80
CA VAL A 307 19.03 27.42 29.77
C VAL A 307 18.85 28.64 28.86
N GLU A 308 18.96 29.81 29.42
CA GLU A 308 18.96 31.08 28.70
C GLU A 308 20.25 31.29 27.92
#